data_8974c2f980715abeda2e83c690883abf
#
_entry.id   8974c2f980715abeda2e83c690883abf
#
_cell.length_a   1.000
_cell.length_b   1.000
_cell.length_c   1.000
_cell.angle_alpha   90.00
_cell.angle_beta   90.00
_cell.angle_gamma   90.00
#
_symmetry.space_group_name_H-M   'P 1'
#
loop_
_entity.id
_entity.type
_entity.pdbx_description
1 polymer ?
#
loop_
_entity_poly.entity_id
_entity_poly.type
_entity_poly.pdbx_seq_one_letter_code
_entity_poly.pdbx_strand_id
1 'polypeptide(L)'
;MLLMSRITFARALAASLALSTVSSGAACSSRGRTLDTAPGVASDSSLPGDVRGIDPRGVYRAAGMLVHGAPLGFVGDVRFLGTGSADSTAVLVSIALANRALEFRPERSLQSAGYTVSIDFHAKGRETGSDSTVASVLSHETVRVASPREASTSEPNIIFQKLVRVPPGEYIMLLSVQDDHSPEAGSLSDTIAVPRIGARSLSSIVPVFSATPRASADSAPSLIANPSATAIFGRDSVVQLYIEGYALPDSARLSIAVLDDTKGMVLSDSTVIGKSEPVTAVVRELPVARIGPGRFTMVASLAGSADSVSAPLFVSFGQGLGILSFDEMLLRLRYFATPEQLRALGATPRAERAAAWAQFWKETDPVSTTVEHEGLRDYFDRIASANRRFAGEGVDGWLTDRGKVYVALGAPDRVLVQDDRRTGMRATSQLWEYEDYDVRLVFVSDLDFGRWRLTPGSELDFEQALQRARLH
;
A
#
# COMPACT_ATOMS: atom_id res chain seq x y z
N MET A 1 -21.46 -15.45 -24.74
CA MET A 1 -21.79 -16.02 -23.44
C MET A 1 -20.58 -16.84 -23.01
N LEU A 2 -19.53 -16.19 -22.53
CA LEU A 2 -18.28 -16.82 -22.09
C LEU A 2 -18.22 -16.75 -20.57
N LEU A 3 -18.22 -17.91 -19.94
CA LEU A 3 -17.96 -18.11 -18.52
C LEU A 3 -16.56 -17.58 -18.22
N MET A 4 -16.44 -16.40 -17.64
CA MET A 4 -15.18 -16.01 -16.99
C MET A 4 -15.05 -16.76 -15.68
N SER A 5 -14.11 -17.68 -15.69
CA SER A 5 -13.70 -18.51 -14.59
C SER A 5 -13.27 -17.66 -13.39
N ARG A 6 -13.80 -18.04 -12.25
CA ARG A 6 -13.39 -17.57 -10.92
C ARG A 6 -11.93 -17.97 -10.70
N ILE A 7 -11.03 -17.01 -10.66
CA ILE A 7 -9.65 -17.26 -10.26
C ILE A 7 -9.44 -16.64 -8.89
N THR A 8 -9.54 -17.51 -7.89
CA THR A 8 -9.04 -17.20 -6.55
C THR A 8 -7.55 -17.51 -6.57
N PHE A 9 -6.70 -16.49 -6.55
CA PHE A 9 -5.27 -16.69 -6.40
C PHE A 9 -4.95 -16.89 -4.92
N ALA A 10 -5.03 -18.17 -4.49
CA ALA A 10 -4.22 -18.58 -3.36
C ALA A 10 -2.78 -18.71 -3.87
N ARG A 11 -1.87 -17.84 -3.43
CA ARG A 11 -0.43 -18.05 -3.62
C ARG A 11 -0.06 -19.35 -2.93
N ALA A 12 0.16 -20.40 -3.71
CA ALA A 12 0.68 -21.65 -3.22
C ALA A 12 2.14 -21.44 -2.78
N LEU A 13 2.37 -21.30 -1.47
CA LEU A 13 3.66 -21.61 -0.89
C LEU A 13 3.85 -23.13 -1.03
N ALA A 14 4.79 -23.55 -1.85
CA ALA A 14 5.26 -24.92 -1.90
C ALA A 14 5.96 -25.24 -0.58
N ALA A 15 5.25 -25.87 0.34
CA ALA A 15 5.83 -26.45 1.53
C ALA A 15 6.43 -27.83 1.16
N SER A 16 7.74 -27.86 0.97
CA SER A 16 8.48 -29.13 0.95
C SER A 16 8.47 -29.74 2.36
N LEU A 17 7.78 -30.86 2.50
CA LEU A 17 7.81 -31.69 3.70
C LEU A 17 9.22 -32.29 3.84
N ALA A 18 10.00 -31.81 4.80
CA ALA A 18 11.17 -32.52 5.32
C ALA A 18 10.85 -32.96 6.75
N LEU A 19 10.71 -34.25 6.90
CA LEU A 19 10.61 -34.98 8.17
C LEU A 19 11.98 -34.91 8.87
N SER A 20 12.08 -34.31 10.04
CA SER A 20 13.26 -34.46 10.89
C SER A 20 12.90 -34.43 12.39
N THR A 21 13.23 -35.48 12.99
CA THR A 21 13.34 -35.93 14.36
C THR A 21 13.47 -34.90 15.47
N VAL A 22 12.69 -35.15 16.50
CA VAL A 22 12.67 -34.57 17.85
C VAL A 22 14.06 -34.64 18.52
N SER A 23 14.56 -33.47 18.99
CA SER A 23 15.49 -33.41 20.11
C SER A 23 15.05 -32.30 21.06
N SER A 24 14.82 -32.70 22.30
CA SER A 24 14.42 -31.88 23.43
C SER A 24 15.52 -30.88 23.79
N GLY A 25 15.24 -29.59 23.70
CA GLY A 25 16.08 -28.50 24.18
C GLY A 25 15.23 -27.49 24.94
N ALA A 26 15.65 -27.17 26.16
CA ALA A 26 14.96 -26.40 27.17
C ALA A 26 14.39 -25.08 26.65
N ALA A 27 13.08 -24.91 26.75
CA ALA A 27 12.38 -23.66 26.51
C ALA A 27 12.62 -22.69 27.67
N CYS A 28 13.34 -21.61 27.42
CA CYS A 28 13.20 -20.40 28.21
C CYS A 28 11.86 -19.76 27.87
N SER A 29 10.86 -20.01 28.69
CA SER A 29 9.58 -19.34 28.63
C SER A 29 9.75 -17.90 29.10
N SER A 30 9.86 -16.93 28.16
CA SER A 30 9.57 -15.54 28.48
C SER A 30 8.06 -15.42 28.70
N ARG A 31 7.66 -15.39 29.97
CA ARG A 31 6.29 -15.05 30.36
C ARG A 31 6.04 -13.61 29.97
N GLY A 32 5.34 -13.40 28.86
CA GLY A 32 4.68 -12.15 28.55
C GLY A 32 3.68 -11.83 29.66
N ARG A 33 4.03 -10.90 30.55
CA ARG A 33 3.06 -10.27 31.44
C ARG A 33 2.30 -9.28 30.59
N THR A 34 1.05 -9.60 30.27
CA THR A 34 0.01 -8.64 29.90
C THR A 34 -0.11 -7.66 31.06
N LEU A 35 0.42 -6.46 30.90
CA LEU A 35 0.08 -5.32 31.72
C LEU A 35 -1.18 -4.71 31.13
N ASP A 36 -2.33 -5.29 31.49
CA ASP A 36 -3.62 -4.61 31.44
C ASP A 36 -3.65 -3.53 32.51
N THR A 37 -4.32 -2.42 32.13
CA THR A 37 -4.71 -1.28 32.96
C THR A 37 -3.73 -0.12 33.09
N ALA A 38 -3.70 0.70 31.99
CA ALA A 38 -3.75 2.13 32.20
C ALA A 38 -5.25 2.51 32.33
N PRO A 39 -5.67 3.19 33.42
CA PRO A 39 -7.07 3.60 33.57
C PRO A 39 -7.40 4.71 32.56
N GLY A 40 -8.40 4.48 31.74
CA GLY A 40 -9.11 5.53 31.02
C GLY A 40 -8.73 5.78 29.58
N VAL A 41 -8.60 4.73 28.75
CA VAL A 41 -8.92 4.88 27.34
C VAL A 41 -10.13 4.01 27.07
N ALA A 42 -11.27 4.66 27.01
CA ALA A 42 -12.49 4.06 26.50
C ALA A 42 -12.16 3.47 25.12
N SER A 43 -12.56 2.22 24.92
CA SER A 43 -12.64 1.60 23.62
C SER A 43 -13.76 2.29 22.83
N ASP A 44 -13.49 3.51 22.38
CA ASP A 44 -14.37 4.21 21.45
C ASP A 44 -13.99 3.79 20.04
N SER A 45 -14.81 2.91 19.49
CA SER A 45 -14.73 2.41 18.11
C SER A 45 -15.09 3.47 17.07
N SER A 46 -15.15 4.74 17.45
CA SER A 46 -15.45 5.88 16.60
C SER A 46 -14.34 6.94 16.63
N LEU A 47 -13.09 6.56 16.34
CA LEU A 47 -12.09 7.58 16.04
C LEU A 47 -12.29 8.08 14.61
N PRO A 48 -12.39 9.41 14.40
CA PRO A 48 -12.39 9.99 13.05
C PRO A 48 -11.10 9.58 12.35
N GLY A 49 -11.22 9.07 11.12
CA GLY A 49 -10.13 8.50 10.34
C GLY A 49 -9.10 9.50 9.83
N ASP A 50 -8.45 10.24 10.72
CA ASP A 50 -7.35 11.14 10.36
C ASP A 50 -6.16 10.91 11.29
N VAL A 51 -5.59 9.70 11.21
CA VAL A 51 -4.27 9.44 11.78
C VAL A 51 -3.25 9.98 10.77
N ARG A 52 -2.93 11.25 10.87
CA ARG A 52 -1.91 11.95 10.11
C ARG A 52 -0.56 11.28 10.32
N GLY A 53 -0.17 10.32 9.49
CA GLY A 53 1.16 9.75 9.64
C GLY A 53 1.56 8.73 8.58
N ILE A 54 0.73 7.76 8.27
CA ILE A 54 1.03 6.73 7.26
C ILE A 54 -0.29 6.22 6.67
N ASP A 55 -1.22 7.10 6.33
CA ASP A 55 -2.42 6.68 5.61
C ASP A 55 -2.15 6.63 4.10
N PRO A 56 -2.01 5.44 3.51
CA PRO A 56 -1.77 5.31 2.08
C PRO A 56 -2.93 5.84 1.24
N ARG A 57 -4.12 5.98 1.82
CA ARG A 57 -5.32 6.48 1.12
C ARG A 57 -5.13 7.89 0.58
N GLY A 58 -4.49 8.77 1.34
CA GLY A 58 -4.16 10.12 0.87
C GLY A 58 -3.24 10.11 -0.34
N VAL A 59 -2.25 9.22 -0.35
CA VAL A 59 -1.30 9.06 -1.46
C VAL A 59 -1.99 8.50 -2.70
N TYR A 60 -2.79 7.45 -2.54
CA TYR A 60 -3.57 6.86 -3.64
C TYR A 60 -4.55 7.89 -4.25
N ARG A 61 -5.26 8.64 -3.40
CA ARG A 61 -6.20 9.69 -3.87
C ARG A 61 -5.47 10.80 -4.61
N ALA A 62 -4.31 11.25 -4.11
CA ALA A 62 -3.47 12.25 -4.79
C ALA A 62 -2.93 11.76 -6.14
N ALA A 63 -2.79 10.45 -6.31
CA ALA A 63 -2.43 9.82 -7.58
C ALA A 63 -3.63 9.58 -8.52
N GLY A 64 -4.83 10.05 -8.18
CA GLY A 64 -6.04 9.90 -9.00
C GLY A 64 -6.65 8.52 -8.95
N MET A 65 -6.40 7.75 -7.91
CA MET A 65 -6.95 6.40 -7.76
C MET A 65 -8.26 6.42 -6.97
N LEU A 66 -9.07 5.38 -7.17
CA LEU A 66 -10.30 5.16 -6.44
C LEU A 66 -9.97 4.73 -5.01
N VAL A 67 -10.48 5.46 -4.01
CA VAL A 67 -10.16 5.15 -2.61
C VAL A 67 -11.39 5.33 -1.73
N HIS A 68 -11.79 4.28 -1.06
CA HIS A 68 -12.78 4.33 0.00
C HIS A 68 -12.16 3.88 1.33
N GLY A 69 -12.61 4.49 2.45
CA GLY A 69 -12.16 4.17 3.80
C GLY A 69 -13.03 3.12 4.50
N ALA A 70 -12.95 3.09 5.84
CA ALA A 70 -13.81 2.25 6.65
C ALA A 70 -15.30 2.68 6.50
N PRO A 71 -16.26 1.77 6.69
CA PRO A 71 -16.07 0.41 7.19
C PRO A 71 -15.56 -0.59 6.16
N LEU A 72 -16.01 -0.54 4.92
CA LEU A 72 -15.55 -1.41 3.83
C LEU A 72 -14.57 -0.66 2.94
N GLY A 73 -13.28 -0.71 3.30
CA GLY A 73 -12.21 0.00 2.59
C GLY A 73 -11.72 -0.73 1.36
N PHE A 74 -11.51 0.03 0.27
CA PHE A 74 -10.88 -0.45 -0.95
C PHE A 74 -9.96 0.59 -1.58
N VAL A 75 -9.03 0.12 -2.41
CA VAL A 75 -8.25 0.92 -3.35
C VAL A 75 -8.47 0.37 -4.75
N GLY A 76 -8.55 1.24 -5.74
CA GLY A 76 -8.81 0.81 -7.10
C GLY A 76 -8.35 1.79 -8.16
N ASP A 77 -8.59 1.41 -9.40
CA ASP A 77 -8.13 2.15 -10.55
C ASP A 77 -9.09 1.98 -11.73
N VAL A 78 -9.08 2.98 -12.63
CA VAL A 78 -9.82 2.97 -13.89
C VAL A 78 -8.82 3.08 -15.02
N ARG A 79 -8.84 2.09 -15.94
CA ARG A 79 -7.95 2.05 -17.10
C ARG A 79 -8.74 1.87 -18.38
N PHE A 80 -8.21 2.41 -19.48
CA PHE A 80 -8.90 2.49 -20.76
C PHE A 80 -8.16 1.66 -21.81
N LEU A 81 -8.91 0.78 -22.46
CA LEU A 81 -8.45 -0.06 -23.55
C LEU A 81 -9.32 0.20 -24.78
N GLY A 82 -8.75 0.03 -25.97
CA GLY A 82 -9.52 0.13 -27.22
C GLY A 82 -10.46 -1.06 -27.40
N THR A 83 -11.51 -0.80 -28.14
CA THR A 83 -12.41 -1.83 -28.67
C THR A 83 -12.22 -1.93 -30.19
N GLY A 84 -12.90 -2.84 -30.85
CA GLY A 84 -12.96 -2.88 -32.33
C GLY A 84 -13.68 -1.68 -32.95
N SER A 85 -14.29 -0.79 -32.16
CA SER A 85 -15.03 0.40 -32.61
C SER A 85 -14.45 1.68 -31.98
N ALA A 86 -14.34 2.73 -32.79
CA ALA A 86 -13.96 4.06 -32.32
C ALA A 86 -15.06 4.75 -31.48
N ASP A 87 -16.28 4.24 -31.48
CA ASP A 87 -17.44 4.78 -30.77
C ASP A 87 -17.59 4.22 -29.37
N SER A 88 -16.71 3.31 -28.96
CA SER A 88 -16.71 2.77 -27.61
C SER A 88 -15.28 2.54 -27.10
N THR A 89 -15.09 2.74 -25.82
CA THR A 89 -13.85 2.45 -25.10
C THR A 89 -14.13 1.38 -24.04
N ALA A 90 -13.24 0.43 -23.90
CA ALA A 90 -13.32 -0.57 -22.86
C ALA A 90 -12.72 0.02 -21.58
N VAL A 91 -13.57 0.28 -20.60
CA VAL A 91 -13.20 0.81 -19.28
C VAL A 91 -12.99 -0.37 -18.33
N LEU A 92 -11.76 -0.57 -17.92
CA LEU A 92 -11.40 -1.55 -16.89
C LEU A 92 -11.48 -0.87 -15.53
N VAL A 93 -12.49 -1.23 -14.74
CA VAL A 93 -12.59 -0.84 -13.33
C VAL A 93 -12.06 -1.98 -12.50
N SER A 94 -11.10 -1.72 -11.64
CA SER A 94 -10.51 -2.71 -10.75
C SER A 94 -10.38 -2.16 -9.33
N ILE A 95 -10.68 -2.99 -8.34
CA ILE A 95 -10.51 -2.65 -6.92
C ILE A 95 -9.85 -3.81 -6.18
N ALA A 96 -9.16 -3.48 -5.11
CA ALA A 96 -8.57 -4.42 -4.17
C ALA A 96 -9.11 -4.17 -2.77
N LEU A 97 -9.56 -5.23 -2.11
CA LEU A 97 -10.06 -5.22 -0.73
C LEU A 97 -9.18 -6.11 0.15
N ALA A 98 -9.07 -5.75 1.41
CA ALA A 98 -8.49 -6.64 2.41
C ALA A 98 -9.51 -7.71 2.84
N ASN A 99 -9.04 -8.94 3.13
CA ASN A 99 -9.95 -10.00 3.60
C ASN A 99 -10.74 -9.54 4.84
N ARG A 100 -10.09 -8.89 5.80
CA ARG A 100 -10.75 -8.38 7.02
C ARG A 100 -11.87 -7.36 6.80
N ALA A 101 -12.01 -6.85 5.56
CA ALA A 101 -13.09 -5.91 5.23
C ALA A 101 -14.42 -6.61 4.96
N LEU A 102 -14.43 -7.94 4.89
CA LEU A 102 -15.62 -8.76 4.66
C LEU A 102 -15.87 -9.71 5.83
N GLU A 103 -17.15 -10.03 6.08
CA GLU A 103 -17.55 -11.03 7.07
C GLU A 103 -17.43 -12.45 6.50
N PHE A 104 -16.38 -13.15 6.90
CA PHE A 104 -16.17 -14.56 6.54
C PHE A 104 -16.97 -15.48 7.45
N ARG A 105 -17.61 -16.51 6.86
CA ARG A 105 -18.34 -17.56 7.56
C ARG A 105 -17.74 -18.92 7.24
N PRO A 106 -17.78 -19.87 8.20
CA PRO A 106 -17.34 -21.22 7.95
C PRO A 106 -18.18 -21.89 6.82
N GLU A 107 -17.49 -22.43 5.81
CA GLU A 107 -18.07 -23.21 4.74
C GLU A 107 -17.29 -24.54 4.60
N ARG A 108 -17.76 -25.64 5.23
CA ARG A 108 -17.05 -26.92 5.31
C ARG A 108 -15.65 -26.76 5.94
N SER A 109 -14.58 -26.95 5.13
CA SER A 109 -13.18 -26.80 5.56
C SER A 109 -12.58 -25.43 5.24
N LEU A 110 -13.35 -24.50 4.68
CA LEU A 110 -12.93 -23.17 4.24
C LEU A 110 -13.67 -22.07 5.00
N GLN A 111 -13.21 -20.84 4.82
CA GLN A 111 -13.94 -19.63 5.18
C GLN A 111 -14.42 -18.97 3.91
N SER A 112 -15.69 -18.56 3.84
CA SER A 112 -16.32 -17.96 2.66
C SER A 112 -16.93 -16.61 3.00
N ALA A 113 -16.75 -15.62 2.14
CA ALA A 113 -17.41 -14.32 2.18
C ALA A 113 -18.03 -14.00 0.83
N GLY A 114 -19.25 -13.45 0.84
CA GLY A 114 -19.92 -12.91 -0.33
C GLY A 114 -19.88 -11.39 -0.33
N TYR A 115 -19.78 -10.79 -1.49
CA TYR A 115 -19.91 -9.34 -1.64
C TYR A 115 -20.48 -8.97 -3.00
N THR A 116 -21.16 -7.85 -3.06
CA THR A 116 -21.81 -7.32 -4.26
C THR A 116 -21.12 -6.03 -4.69
N VAL A 117 -20.80 -5.90 -5.97
CA VAL A 117 -20.24 -4.68 -6.56
C VAL A 117 -21.21 -4.12 -7.58
N SER A 118 -21.56 -2.83 -7.47
CA SER A 118 -22.25 -2.11 -8.53
C SER A 118 -21.39 -0.99 -9.10
N ILE A 119 -21.43 -0.81 -10.42
CA ILE A 119 -20.72 0.24 -11.15
C ILE A 119 -21.69 0.86 -12.14
N ASP A 120 -21.97 2.15 -11.98
CA ASP A 120 -22.89 2.87 -12.85
C ASP A 120 -22.19 4.09 -13.47
N PHE A 121 -22.36 4.28 -14.78
CA PHE A 121 -21.84 5.44 -15.51
C PHE A 121 -23.01 6.33 -15.92
N HIS A 122 -23.05 7.54 -15.37
CA HIS A 122 -24.05 8.56 -15.70
C HIS A 122 -23.43 9.65 -16.54
N ALA A 123 -24.09 10.05 -17.63
CA ALA A 123 -23.62 11.14 -18.46
C ALA A 123 -23.55 12.45 -17.66
N LYS A 124 -22.40 13.11 -17.64
CA LYS A 124 -22.19 14.36 -16.91
C LYS A 124 -23.07 15.48 -17.51
N GLY A 125 -23.69 16.29 -16.66
CA GLY A 125 -24.57 17.39 -17.08
C GLY A 125 -26.05 17.03 -17.25
N ARG A 126 -26.43 15.76 -16.94
CA ARG A 126 -27.83 15.35 -16.78
C ARG A 126 -28.10 15.07 -15.29
N GLU A 127 -29.34 15.24 -14.84
CA GLU A 127 -29.71 14.82 -13.49
C GLU A 127 -29.47 13.34 -13.31
N THR A 128 -28.94 12.97 -12.17
CA THR A 128 -28.64 11.57 -11.85
C THR A 128 -29.96 10.79 -11.71
N GLY A 129 -30.25 9.94 -12.67
CA GLY A 129 -31.46 9.10 -12.72
C GLY A 129 -31.35 8.04 -13.80
N SER A 130 -32.36 7.19 -13.95
CA SER A 130 -32.37 6.10 -14.94
C SER A 130 -32.09 6.57 -16.37
N ASP A 131 -32.52 7.78 -16.72
CA ASP A 131 -32.36 8.34 -18.06
C ASP A 131 -30.95 8.89 -18.36
N SER A 132 -30.08 9.02 -17.33
CA SER A 132 -28.68 9.43 -17.47
C SER A 132 -27.70 8.26 -17.46
N THR A 133 -28.14 7.05 -17.10
CA THR A 133 -27.32 5.86 -17.03
C THR A 133 -26.96 5.37 -18.43
N VAL A 134 -25.66 5.36 -18.74
CA VAL A 134 -25.12 4.93 -20.04
C VAL A 134 -24.66 3.47 -19.98
N ALA A 135 -24.11 3.06 -18.84
CA ALA A 135 -23.70 1.69 -18.59
C ALA A 135 -23.87 1.39 -17.11
N SER A 136 -24.27 0.15 -16.80
CA SER A 136 -24.46 -0.35 -15.45
C SER A 136 -23.98 -1.79 -15.34
N VAL A 137 -23.35 -2.11 -14.22
CA VAL A 137 -22.88 -3.46 -13.88
C VAL A 137 -23.26 -3.76 -12.45
N LEU A 138 -23.86 -4.92 -12.22
CA LEU A 138 -24.05 -5.52 -10.91
C LEU A 138 -23.38 -6.89 -10.91
N SER A 139 -22.52 -7.15 -9.94
CA SER A 139 -21.78 -8.41 -9.84
C SER A 139 -21.81 -8.93 -8.41
N HIS A 140 -22.15 -10.19 -8.23
CA HIS A 140 -22.09 -10.91 -6.95
C HIS A 140 -20.86 -11.82 -6.96
N GLU A 141 -19.98 -11.65 -6.01
CA GLU A 141 -18.70 -12.33 -5.92
C GLU A 141 -18.60 -13.14 -4.63
N THR A 142 -17.84 -14.22 -4.68
CA THR A 142 -17.58 -15.06 -3.51
C THR A 142 -16.09 -15.31 -3.38
N VAL A 143 -15.55 -15.04 -2.20
CA VAL A 143 -14.17 -15.32 -1.83
C VAL A 143 -14.11 -16.47 -0.85
N ARG A 144 -13.14 -17.38 -1.05
CA ARG A 144 -12.86 -18.49 -0.15
C ARG A 144 -11.42 -18.50 0.24
N VAL A 145 -11.17 -18.67 1.53
CA VAL A 145 -9.82 -18.73 2.12
C VAL A 145 -9.69 -19.99 2.97
N ALA A 146 -8.44 -20.45 3.15
CA ALA A 146 -8.18 -21.73 3.80
C ALA A 146 -8.35 -21.68 5.33
N SER A 147 -8.20 -20.50 5.94
CA SER A 147 -8.17 -20.38 7.41
C SER A 147 -8.75 -19.07 7.94
N PRO A 148 -9.20 -19.04 9.21
CA PRO A 148 -9.60 -17.80 9.89
C PRO A 148 -8.47 -16.75 9.97
N ARG A 149 -7.22 -17.20 10.02
CA ARG A 149 -6.05 -16.31 10.00
C ARG A 149 -5.95 -15.57 8.67
N GLU A 150 -6.13 -16.28 7.57
CA GLU A 150 -6.16 -15.70 6.22
C GLU A 150 -7.35 -14.74 6.05
N ALA A 151 -8.53 -15.09 6.58
CA ALA A 151 -9.71 -14.23 6.58
C ALA A 151 -9.48 -12.88 7.31
N SER A 152 -8.58 -12.84 8.29
CA SER A 152 -8.28 -11.63 9.08
C SER A 152 -7.14 -10.78 8.52
N THR A 153 -6.59 -11.10 7.34
CA THR A 153 -5.48 -10.35 6.75
C THR A 153 -5.89 -8.94 6.35
N SER A 154 -4.99 -8.00 6.58
CA SER A 154 -5.18 -6.58 6.25
C SER A 154 -4.63 -6.18 4.89
N GLU A 155 -3.91 -7.07 4.22
CA GLU A 155 -3.46 -6.85 2.85
C GLU A 155 -4.63 -6.87 1.86
N PRO A 156 -4.66 -5.96 0.88
CA PRO A 156 -5.64 -5.99 -0.20
C PRO A 156 -5.34 -7.14 -1.18
N ASN A 157 -5.92 -8.31 -0.94
CA ASN A 157 -5.72 -9.54 -1.75
C ASN A 157 -6.97 -9.96 -2.51
N ILE A 158 -8.14 -9.45 -2.16
CA ILE A 158 -9.36 -9.69 -2.93
C ILE A 158 -9.35 -8.70 -4.08
N ILE A 159 -9.26 -9.20 -5.30
CA ILE A 159 -9.27 -8.38 -6.50
C ILE A 159 -10.59 -8.59 -7.22
N PHE A 160 -11.34 -7.51 -7.35
CA PHE A 160 -12.46 -7.42 -8.28
C PHE A 160 -12.02 -6.61 -9.50
N GLN A 161 -12.38 -7.07 -10.69
CA GLN A 161 -12.19 -6.32 -11.93
C GLN A 161 -13.32 -6.57 -12.92
N LYS A 162 -13.69 -5.50 -13.64
CA LYS A 162 -14.73 -5.57 -14.67
C LYS A 162 -14.37 -4.68 -15.84
N LEU A 163 -14.55 -5.23 -17.02
CA LEU A 163 -14.41 -4.48 -18.27
C LEU A 163 -15.80 -4.08 -18.77
N VAL A 164 -16.03 -2.78 -18.90
CA VAL A 164 -17.30 -2.19 -19.32
C VAL A 164 -17.09 -1.41 -20.60
N ARG A 165 -17.94 -1.57 -21.60
CA ARG A 165 -17.89 -0.76 -22.81
C ARG A 165 -18.71 0.50 -22.62
N VAL A 166 -18.05 1.65 -22.75
CA VAL A 166 -18.65 2.98 -22.55
C VAL A 166 -18.29 3.87 -23.74
N PRO A 167 -19.21 4.64 -24.33
CA PRO A 167 -18.88 5.64 -25.35
C PRO A 167 -17.86 6.68 -24.81
N PRO A 168 -16.98 7.25 -25.65
CA PRO A 168 -16.12 8.35 -25.22
C PRO A 168 -16.94 9.56 -24.74
N GLY A 169 -16.54 10.14 -23.59
CA GLY A 169 -17.28 11.25 -22.97
C GLY A 169 -16.92 11.47 -21.50
N GLU A 170 -17.59 12.40 -20.86
CA GLU A 170 -17.46 12.65 -19.42
C GLU A 170 -18.63 12.04 -18.65
N TYR A 171 -18.30 11.32 -17.59
CA TYR A 171 -19.27 10.57 -16.79
C TYR A 171 -19.06 10.79 -15.30
N ILE A 172 -20.13 10.71 -14.53
CA ILE A 172 -20.08 10.45 -13.10
C ILE A 172 -20.17 8.94 -12.93
N MET A 173 -19.10 8.33 -12.47
CA MET A 173 -19.05 6.91 -12.12
C MET A 173 -19.41 6.74 -10.64
N LEU A 174 -20.42 5.94 -10.38
CA LEU A 174 -20.79 5.49 -9.04
C LEU A 174 -20.28 4.05 -8.87
N LEU A 175 -19.48 3.82 -7.85
CA LEU A 175 -18.98 2.51 -7.48
C LEU A 175 -19.41 2.20 -6.06
N SER A 176 -20.10 1.08 -5.84
CA SER A 176 -20.40 0.60 -4.50
C SER A 176 -19.97 -0.84 -4.29
N VAL A 177 -19.56 -1.15 -3.08
CA VAL A 177 -19.22 -2.50 -2.62
C VAL A 177 -20.02 -2.76 -1.35
N GLN A 178 -20.76 -3.85 -1.30
CA GLN A 178 -21.59 -4.27 -0.17
C GLN A 178 -21.16 -5.66 0.27
N ASP A 179 -20.93 -5.85 1.57
CA ASP A 179 -20.76 -7.19 2.16
C ASP A 179 -22.13 -7.88 2.20
N ASP A 180 -22.22 -9.13 1.74
CA ASP A 180 -23.48 -9.87 1.71
C ASP A 180 -23.88 -10.42 3.10
N HIS A 181 -22.95 -10.43 4.07
CA HIS A 181 -23.17 -11.01 5.40
C HIS A 181 -23.22 -9.98 6.54
N SER A 182 -22.87 -8.74 6.27
CA SER A 182 -22.90 -7.64 7.22
C SER A 182 -23.51 -6.37 6.58
N PRO A 183 -23.89 -5.35 7.40
CA PRO A 183 -24.37 -4.08 6.86
C PRO A 183 -23.24 -3.20 6.28
N GLU A 184 -22.00 -3.66 6.29
CA GLU A 184 -20.84 -2.91 5.88
C GLU A 184 -20.86 -2.66 4.37
N ALA A 185 -20.73 -1.40 3.99
CA ALA A 185 -20.69 -0.96 2.60
C ALA A 185 -19.67 0.15 2.39
N GLY A 186 -19.15 0.23 1.19
CA GLY A 186 -18.32 1.33 0.72
C GLY A 186 -18.83 1.88 -0.60
N SER A 187 -18.99 3.19 -0.73
CA SER A 187 -19.42 3.82 -1.97
C SER A 187 -18.55 5.01 -2.34
N LEU A 188 -18.35 5.20 -3.63
CA LEU A 188 -17.52 6.26 -4.20
C LEU A 188 -18.22 6.84 -5.42
N SER A 189 -18.18 8.18 -5.55
CA SER A 189 -18.55 8.90 -6.76
C SER A 189 -17.34 9.63 -7.31
N ASP A 190 -17.03 9.43 -8.58
CA ASP A 190 -15.90 10.10 -9.25
C ASP A 190 -16.27 10.54 -10.65
N THR A 191 -15.60 11.58 -11.16
CA THR A 191 -15.77 12.07 -12.53
C THR A 191 -14.72 11.43 -13.43
N ILE A 192 -15.18 10.64 -14.40
CA ILE A 192 -14.32 9.90 -15.32
C ILE A 192 -14.45 10.45 -16.73
N ALA A 193 -13.33 10.87 -17.32
CA ALA A 193 -13.23 11.21 -18.72
C ALA A 193 -12.83 9.97 -19.53
N VAL A 194 -13.78 9.36 -20.22
CA VAL A 194 -13.54 8.19 -21.08
C VAL A 194 -12.96 8.67 -22.41
N PRO A 195 -11.69 8.35 -22.72
CA PRO A 195 -11.06 8.84 -23.95
C PRO A 195 -11.57 8.08 -25.17
N ARG A 196 -11.49 8.72 -26.34
CA ARG A 196 -11.59 8.03 -27.62
C ARG A 196 -10.22 7.41 -27.94
N ILE A 197 -10.18 6.10 -28.07
CA ILE A 197 -8.97 5.37 -28.46
C ILE A 197 -9.06 5.06 -29.95
N GLY A 198 -8.19 5.68 -30.73
CA GLY A 198 -8.17 5.57 -32.19
C GLY A 198 -6.90 4.89 -32.71
N ALA A 199 -6.71 4.96 -34.04
CA ALA A 199 -5.49 4.49 -34.68
C ALA A 199 -4.26 5.30 -34.21
N ARG A 200 -3.09 4.65 -34.18
CA ARG A 200 -1.80 5.21 -33.75
C ARG A 200 -1.78 5.73 -32.32
N SER A 201 -2.58 5.13 -31.45
CA SER A 201 -2.65 5.48 -30.02
C SER A 201 -2.24 4.30 -29.15
N LEU A 202 -2.02 4.59 -27.86
CA LEU A 202 -1.80 3.59 -26.79
C LEU A 202 -3.06 3.48 -25.93
N SER A 203 -3.24 2.31 -25.32
CA SER A 203 -4.13 2.15 -24.16
C SER A 203 -3.56 2.84 -22.93
N SER A 204 -4.31 2.90 -21.85
CA SER A 204 -3.73 3.12 -20.51
C SER A 204 -2.65 2.08 -20.20
N ILE A 205 -1.65 2.46 -19.39
CA ILE A 205 -0.77 1.50 -18.74
C ILE A 205 -1.58 0.78 -17.67
N VAL A 206 -1.67 -0.54 -17.74
CA VAL A 206 -2.35 -1.35 -16.74
C VAL A 206 -1.28 -2.10 -15.92
N PRO A 207 -1.01 -1.75 -14.65
CA PRO A 207 -0.24 -2.60 -13.76
C PRO A 207 -0.99 -3.92 -13.56
N VAL A 208 -0.29 -5.04 -13.69
CA VAL A 208 -0.92 -6.37 -13.62
C VAL A 208 -0.12 -7.34 -12.75
N PHE A 209 -0.80 -8.32 -12.17
CA PHE A 209 -0.15 -9.50 -11.58
C PHE A 209 0.15 -10.56 -12.63
N SER A 210 -0.67 -10.63 -13.67
CA SER A 210 -0.47 -11.48 -14.84
C SER A 210 -1.26 -10.96 -16.02
N ALA A 211 -0.74 -11.15 -17.22
CA ALA A 211 -1.48 -10.84 -18.44
C ALA A 211 -1.01 -11.72 -19.60
N THR A 212 -1.93 -11.96 -20.54
CA THR A 212 -1.64 -12.56 -21.85
C THR A 212 -2.05 -11.56 -22.93
N PRO A 213 -1.16 -11.24 -23.87
CA PRO A 213 -1.51 -10.38 -25.00
C PRO A 213 -2.70 -10.90 -25.79
N ARG A 214 -3.65 -10.03 -26.15
CA ARG A 214 -4.76 -10.36 -27.04
C ARG A 214 -4.42 -10.03 -28.50
N ALA A 215 -4.95 -10.80 -29.41
CA ALA A 215 -4.75 -10.60 -30.86
C ALA A 215 -5.87 -9.74 -31.51
N SER A 216 -6.98 -9.52 -30.83
CA SER A 216 -8.12 -8.75 -31.33
C SER A 216 -8.67 -7.79 -30.28
N ALA A 217 -8.99 -6.56 -30.70
CA ALA A 217 -9.64 -5.58 -29.84
C ALA A 217 -11.08 -5.95 -29.47
N ASP A 218 -11.71 -6.85 -30.20
CA ASP A 218 -13.08 -7.33 -29.92
C ASP A 218 -13.12 -8.36 -28.78
N SER A 219 -12.01 -9.05 -28.53
CA SER A 219 -11.89 -9.97 -27.41
C SER A 219 -11.54 -9.22 -26.11
N ALA A 220 -11.97 -9.75 -24.95
CA ALA A 220 -11.51 -9.24 -23.67
C ALA A 220 -10.06 -9.65 -23.45
N PRO A 221 -9.18 -8.76 -22.89
CA PRO A 221 -7.84 -9.14 -22.52
C PRO A 221 -7.87 -10.14 -21.36
N SER A 222 -6.97 -11.13 -21.39
CA SER A 222 -6.77 -12.07 -20.29
C SER A 222 -5.71 -11.46 -19.35
N LEU A 223 -6.14 -10.76 -18.30
CA LEU A 223 -5.26 -10.15 -17.33
C LEU A 223 -5.86 -10.16 -15.92
N ILE A 224 -4.99 -10.08 -14.93
CA ILE A 224 -5.33 -9.79 -13.53
C ILE A 224 -4.67 -8.48 -13.18
N ALA A 225 -5.48 -7.43 -13.03
CA ALA A 225 -5.00 -6.11 -12.69
C ALA A 225 -4.36 -6.08 -11.28
N ASN A 226 -3.40 -5.18 -11.09
CA ASN A 226 -2.94 -4.74 -9.77
C ASN A 226 -3.58 -3.39 -9.44
N PRO A 227 -4.76 -3.38 -8.79
CA PRO A 227 -5.54 -2.15 -8.60
C PRO A 227 -4.87 -1.10 -7.73
N SER A 228 -3.94 -1.52 -6.86
CA SER A 228 -3.17 -0.62 -6.01
C SER A 228 -1.92 -0.06 -6.69
N ALA A 229 -1.54 -0.59 -7.87
CA ALA A 229 -0.30 -0.28 -8.55
C ALA A 229 0.94 -0.37 -7.62
N THR A 230 0.91 -1.30 -6.66
CA THR A 230 1.91 -1.43 -5.59
C THR A 230 2.72 -2.71 -5.76
N ALA A 231 4.04 -2.58 -5.63
CA ALA A 231 4.98 -3.68 -5.46
C ALA A 231 5.66 -3.59 -4.09
N ILE A 232 6.14 -4.70 -3.57
CA ILE A 232 6.87 -4.76 -2.30
C ILE A 232 8.33 -5.02 -2.58
N PHE A 233 9.18 -4.06 -2.18
CA PHE A 233 10.63 -4.16 -2.29
C PHE A 233 11.14 -5.37 -1.47
N GLY A 234 12.07 -6.12 -2.07
CA GLY A 234 12.58 -7.36 -1.47
C GLY A 234 11.72 -8.60 -1.70
N ARG A 235 10.39 -8.45 -1.86
CA ARG A 235 9.46 -9.57 -2.10
C ARG A 235 9.14 -9.75 -3.58
N ASP A 236 8.75 -8.66 -4.24
CA ASP A 236 8.34 -8.68 -5.63
C ASP A 236 9.54 -8.39 -6.53
N SER A 237 9.90 -9.31 -7.41
CA SER A 237 11.06 -9.16 -8.29
C SER A 237 10.82 -8.19 -9.44
N VAL A 238 9.58 -8.17 -9.95
CA VAL A 238 9.16 -7.35 -11.10
C VAL A 238 7.77 -6.74 -10.88
N VAL A 239 7.56 -5.59 -11.52
CA VAL A 239 6.22 -5.05 -11.81
C VAL A 239 5.90 -5.37 -13.25
N GLN A 240 4.76 -6.03 -13.48
CA GLN A 240 4.29 -6.29 -14.83
C GLN A 240 3.33 -5.20 -15.29
N LEU A 241 3.51 -4.76 -16.54
CA LEU A 241 2.70 -3.75 -17.20
C LEU A 241 2.09 -4.34 -18.45
N TYR A 242 0.79 -4.14 -18.63
CA TYR A 242 0.08 -4.43 -19.87
C TYR A 242 -0.24 -3.15 -20.61
N ILE A 243 0.13 -3.07 -21.88
CA ILE A 243 -0.09 -1.89 -22.74
C ILE A 243 -0.49 -2.40 -24.13
N GLU A 244 -1.46 -1.73 -24.75
CA GLU A 244 -1.87 -1.98 -26.13
C GLU A 244 -1.56 -0.79 -27.03
N GLY A 245 -1.14 -1.09 -28.24
CA GLY A 245 -1.07 -0.13 -29.32
C GLY A 245 -2.05 -0.49 -30.43
N TYR A 246 -2.67 0.50 -31.04
CA TYR A 246 -3.75 0.33 -32.04
C TYR A 246 -3.32 0.85 -33.41
N ALA A 247 -3.40 -0.03 -34.43
CA ALA A 247 -3.04 0.27 -35.81
C ALA A 247 -1.68 0.99 -35.93
N LEU A 248 -0.68 0.45 -35.24
CA LEU A 248 0.67 1.01 -35.23
C LEU A 248 1.43 0.61 -36.50
N PRO A 249 2.33 1.48 -37.02
CA PRO A 249 3.25 1.10 -38.09
C PRO A 249 4.26 0.05 -37.59
N ASP A 250 4.79 -0.79 -38.49
CA ASP A 250 5.71 -1.90 -38.15
C ASP A 250 6.95 -1.45 -37.39
N SER A 251 7.41 -0.22 -37.61
CA SER A 251 8.58 0.36 -36.94
C SER A 251 8.24 1.05 -35.61
N ALA A 252 6.98 1.01 -35.16
CA ALA A 252 6.58 1.70 -33.92
C ALA A 252 7.39 1.20 -32.74
N ARG A 253 7.97 2.15 -32.01
CA ARG A 253 8.75 1.90 -30.81
C ARG A 253 8.02 2.49 -29.61
N LEU A 254 7.77 1.65 -28.63
CA LEU A 254 7.26 2.02 -27.32
C LEU A 254 8.45 2.36 -26.42
N SER A 255 8.39 3.52 -25.79
CA SER A 255 9.29 3.91 -24.69
C SER A 255 8.52 3.96 -23.39
N ILE A 256 9.07 3.37 -22.33
CA ILE A 256 8.51 3.41 -20.98
C ILE A 256 9.57 4.06 -20.08
N ALA A 257 9.16 5.09 -19.34
CA ALA A 257 9.98 5.74 -18.33
C ALA A 257 9.31 5.63 -16.96
N VAL A 258 10.10 5.40 -15.92
CA VAL A 258 9.68 5.48 -14.53
C VAL A 258 10.29 6.75 -13.94
N LEU A 259 9.44 7.66 -13.50
CA LEU A 259 9.81 8.95 -12.93
C LEU A 259 9.52 8.95 -11.43
N ASP A 260 10.42 9.50 -10.63
CA ASP A 260 10.17 9.71 -9.21
C ASP A 260 9.22 10.90 -8.96
N ASP A 261 8.90 11.18 -7.70
CA ASP A 261 8.01 12.27 -7.26
C ASP A 261 8.54 13.67 -7.63
N THR A 262 9.84 13.82 -7.89
CA THR A 262 10.45 15.04 -8.41
C THR A 262 10.52 15.08 -9.95
N LYS A 263 9.86 14.13 -10.63
CA LYS A 263 9.85 13.93 -12.08
C LYS A 263 11.22 13.59 -12.69
N GLY A 264 12.15 13.11 -11.88
CA GLY A 264 13.41 12.61 -12.37
C GLY A 264 13.31 11.17 -12.84
N MET A 265 13.96 10.84 -13.95
CA MET A 265 13.96 9.51 -14.52
C MET A 265 14.79 8.55 -13.67
N VAL A 266 14.17 7.46 -13.24
CA VAL A 266 14.79 6.38 -12.45
C VAL A 266 15.11 5.19 -13.34
N LEU A 267 14.18 4.83 -14.23
CA LEU A 267 14.34 3.70 -15.15
C LEU A 267 13.75 4.07 -16.49
N SER A 268 14.38 3.62 -17.57
CA SER A 268 13.82 3.66 -18.92
C SER A 268 13.98 2.31 -19.61
N ASP A 269 12.99 1.96 -20.42
CA ASP A 269 12.96 0.78 -21.27
C ASP A 269 12.35 1.14 -22.62
N SER A 270 12.74 0.44 -23.67
CA SER A 270 12.14 0.64 -24.99
C SER A 270 12.09 -0.66 -25.78
N THR A 271 11.00 -0.83 -26.53
CA THR A 271 10.79 -2.01 -27.36
C THR A 271 10.06 -1.65 -28.64
N VAL A 272 10.28 -2.43 -29.70
CA VAL A 272 9.48 -2.34 -30.93
C VAL A 272 8.18 -3.10 -30.71
N ILE A 273 7.04 -2.45 -30.96
CA ILE A 273 5.71 -3.02 -30.78
C ILE A 273 4.84 -2.99 -32.05
N GLY A 274 5.31 -2.36 -33.11
CA GLY A 274 4.57 -2.32 -34.37
C GLY A 274 4.54 -3.70 -35.05
N LYS A 275 3.37 -4.11 -35.52
CA LYS A 275 3.14 -5.35 -36.27
C LYS A 275 1.97 -5.18 -37.20
N SER A 276 1.80 -4.23 -38.01
CA SER A 276 0.69 -4.05 -38.98
C SER A 276 -0.67 -4.71 -38.62
N GLU A 277 -0.92 -4.91 -37.31
CA GLU A 277 -2.12 -5.55 -36.78
C GLU A 277 -3.03 -4.47 -36.17
N PRO A 278 -4.37 -4.70 -36.14
CA PRO A 278 -5.31 -3.76 -35.55
C PRO A 278 -5.01 -3.46 -34.08
N VAL A 279 -4.51 -4.44 -33.30
CA VAL A 279 -4.06 -4.30 -31.94
C VAL A 279 -2.77 -5.08 -31.71
N THR A 280 -1.80 -4.45 -31.07
CA THR A 280 -0.60 -5.11 -30.57
C THR A 280 -0.53 -4.91 -29.07
N ALA A 281 -0.69 -6.00 -28.32
CA ALA A 281 -0.60 -5.98 -26.87
C ALA A 281 0.79 -6.48 -26.42
N VAL A 282 1.39 -5.80 -25.46
CA VAL A 282 2.67 -6.17 -24.86
C VAL A 282 2.58 -6.25 -23.35
N VAL A 283 3.30 -7.22 -22.79
CA VAL A 283 3.56 -7.31 -21.35
C VAL A 283 5.01 -6.94 -21.12
N ARG A 284 5.26 -5.98 -20.25
CA ARG A 284 6.63 -5.54 -19.90
C ARG A 284 6.86 -5.76 -18.41
N GLU A 285 8.06 -6.21 -18.10
CA GLU A 285 8.50 -6.43 -16.72
C GLU A 285 9.53 -5.38 -16.34
N LEU A 286 9.25 -4.64 -15.27
CA LEU A 286 10.18 -3.66 -14.72
C LEU A 286 10.78 -4.22 -13.42
N PRO A 287 12.12 -4.39 -13.34
CA PRO A 287 12.75 -4.93 -12.14
C PRO A 287 12.59 -3.99 -10.94
N VAL A 288 11.92 -4.45 -9.88
CA VAL A 288 11.68 -3.65 -8.66
C VAL A 288 12.99 -3.22 -8.00
N ALA A 289 14.00 -4.09 -8.01
CA ALA A 289 15.34 -3.80 -7.48
C ALA A 289 16.06 -2.65 -8.20
N ARG A 290 15.66 -2.31 -9.44
CA ARG A 290 16.22 -1.17 -10.20
C ARG A 290 15.42 0.12 -10.00
N ILE A 291 14.21 0.02 -9.49
CA ILE A 291 13.33 1.17 -9.21
C ILE A 291 13.60 1.65 -7.78
N GLY A 292 13.72 0.72 -6.82
CA GLY A 292 13.83 1.02 -5.40
C GLY A 292 12.49 1.43 -4.78
N PRO A 293 12.44 1.56 -3.45
CA PRO A 293 11.22 2.00 -2.77
C PRO A 293 10.92 3.47 -3.03
N GLY A 294 9.62 3.80 -3.14
CA GLY A 294 9.20 5.18 -3.41
C GLY A 294 7.85 5.29 -4.09
N ARG A 295 7.53 6.54 -4.46
CA ARG A 295 6.39 6.92 -5.28
C ARG A 295 6.87 7.28 -6.67
N PHE A 296 6.26 6.68 -7.68
CA PHE A 296 6.69 6.85 -9.06
C PHE A 296 5.50 7.08 -9.98
N THR A 297 5.80 7.66 -11.14
CA THR A 297 4.89 7.75 -12.28
C THR A 297 5.52 7.00 -13.45
N MET A 298 4.83 6.02 -13.97
CA MET A 298 5.18 5.37 -15.22
C MET A 298 4.63 6.20 -16.37
N VAL A 299 5.43 6.43 -17.39
CA VAL A 299 5.03 7.15 -18.61
C VAL A 299 5.38 6.29 -19.80
N ALA A 300 4.39 6.03 -20.66
CA ALA A 300 4.60 5.32 -21.91
C ALA A 300 4.27 6.22 -23.10
N SER A 301 5.13 6.21 -24.12
CA SER A 301 4.96 7.01 -25.34
C SER A 301 5.44 6.25 -26.58
N LEU A 302 4.92 6.61 -27.72
CA LEU A 302 5.41 6.13 -29.02
C LEU A 302 6.48 7.09 -29.55
N ALA A 303 7.57 6.52 -30.08
CA ALA A 303 8.60 7.34 -30.68
C ALA A 303 8.04 8.20 -31.83
N GLY A 304 8.31 9.51 -31.77
CA GLY A 304 7.80 10.48 -32.76
C GLY A 304 6.36 10.94 -32.54
N SER A 305 5.68 10.50 -31.46
CA SER A 305 4.40 11.04 -31.01
C SER A 305 4.60 11.99 -29.82
N ALA A 306 3.79 13.03 -29.76
CA ALA A 306 3.67 13.88 -28.58
C ALA A 306 2.76 13.27 -27.50
N ASP A 307 1.96 12.26 -27.87
CA ASP A 307 1.01 11.62 -26.97
C ASP A 307 1.73 10.65 -26.03
N SER A 308 1.35 10.72 -24.78
CA SER A 308 1.84 9.81 -23.74
C SER A 308 0.70 9.41 -22.81
N VAL A 309 0.82 8.23 -22.25
CA VAL A 309 -0.08 7.74 -21.19
C VAL A 309 0.72 7.53 -19.91
N SER A 310 0.07 7.77 -18.78
CA SER A 310 0.74 7.63 -17.49
C SER A 310 -0.07 6.81 -16.51
N ALA A 311 0.64 6.21 -15.54
CA ALA A 311 0.06 5.49 -14.43
C ALA A 311 0.93 5.64 -13.19
N PRO A 312 0.36 5.65 -11.97
CA PRO A 312 1.14 5.58 -10.74
C PRO A 312 1.82 4.22 -10.59
N LEU A 313 2.91 4.21 -9.86
CA LEU A 313 3.58 3.01 -9.37
C LEU A 313 4.09 3.30 -7.96
N PHE A 314 3.83 2.39 -7.05
CA PHE A 314 4.30 2.47 -5.69
C PHE A 314 5.17 1.26 -5.36
N VAL A 315 6.31 1.52 -4.75
CA VAL A 315 7.18 0.45 -4.24
C VAL A 315 7.32 0.67 -2.75
N SER A 316 6.74 -0.23 -1.96
CA SER A 316 6.75 -0.19 -0.50
C SER A 316 7.62 -1.28 0.09
N PHE A 317 7.89 -1.21 1.39
CA PHE A 317 8.62 -2.27 2.12
C PHE A 317 7.73 -3.42 2.62
N GLY A 318 6.43 -3.36 2.42
CA GLY A 318 5.48 -4.39 2.87
C GLY A 318 4.27 -3.83 3.61
N GLN A 319 3.57 -4.71 4.31
CA GLN A 319 2.31 -4.42 4.99
C GLN A 319 2.44 -3.31 6.02
N GLY A 320 1.49 -2.37 6.01
CA GLY A 320 1.42 -1.31 7.02
C GLY A 320 2.42 -0.18 6.83
N LEU A 321 3.37 -0.35 5.93
CA LEU A 321 4.34 0.69 5.60
C LEU A 321 3.74 1.63 4.57
N GLY A 322 3.62 2.90 4.95
CA GLY A 322 3.09 3.93 4.07
C GLY A 322 3.85 3.99 2.75
N ILE A 323 3.16 4.42 1.72
CA ILE A 323 3.77 4.75 0.44
C ILE A 323 4.46 6.10 0.63
N LEU A 324 5.77 6.06 0.82
CA LEU A 324 6.59 7.22 1.14
C LEU A 324 7.39 7.68 -0.07
N SER A 325 7.66 8.98 -0.17
CA SER A 325 8.71 9.49 -1.06
C SER A 325 10.09 9.10 -0.50
N PHE A 326 11.13 9.26 -1.33
CA PHE A 326 12.48 8.97 -0.88
C PHE A 326 12.89 9.81 0.34
N ASP A 327 12.59 11.11 0.34
CA ASP A 327 12.94 12.01 1.44
C ASP A 327 12.12 11.72 2.71
N GLU A 328 10.84 11.38 2.55
CA GLU A 328 10.00 10.94 3.67
C GLU A 328 10.50 9.64 4.30
N MET A 329 11.04 8.71 3.51
CA MET A 329 11.64 7.48 4.01
C MET A 329 12.90 7.79 4.84
N LEU A 330 13.82 8.62 4.32
CA LEU A 330 15.02 9.01 5.06
C LEU A 330 14.67 9.67 6.40
N LEU A 331 13.68 10.56 6.39
CA LEU A 331 13.21 11.23 7.60
C LEU A 331 12.68 10.21 8.64
N ARG A 332 11.94 9.20 8.20
CA ARG A 332 11.36 8.21 9.10
C ARG A 332 12.38 7.19 9.61
N LEU A 333 13.43 6.91 8.88
CA LEU A 333 14.49 5.97 9.29
C LEU A 333 15.47 6.53 10.33
N ARG A 334 15.31 7.78 10.77
CA ARG A 334 16.25 8.46 11.66
C ARG A 334 16.51 7.78 13.01
N TYR A 335 15.59 6.95 13.51
CA TYR A 335 15.79 6.18 14.74
C TYR A 335 16.21 4.73 14.48
N PHE A 336 16.16 4.29 13.22
CA PHE A 336 16.56 2.96 12.78
C PHE A 336 18.01 2.97 12.26
N ALA A 337 18.28 3.81 11.27
CA ALA A 337 19.59 3.90 10.63
C ALA A 337 20.54 4.88 11.37
N THR A 338 21.84 4.67 11.18
CA THR A 338 22.84 5.62 11.69
C THR A 338 22.82 6.92 10.88
N PRO A 339 23.28 8.05 11.48
CA PRO A 339 23.39 9.31 10.76
C PRO A 339 24.29 9.22 9.52
N GLU A 340 25.30 8.35 9.52
CA GLU A 340 26.21 8.08 8.42
C GLU A 340 25.48 7.40 7.27
N GLN A 341 24.72 6.34 7.57
CA GLN A 341 23.89 5.62 6.58
C GLN A 341 22.86 6.55 5.94
N LEU A 342 22.16 7.36 6.72
CA LEU A 342 21.16 8.33 6.20
C LEU A 342 21.81 9.40 5.31
N ARG A 343 22.98 9.90 5.70
CA ARG A 343 23.73 10.86 4.86
C ARG A 343 24.19 10.23 3.57
N ALA A 344 24.70 8.99 3.59
CA ALA A 344 25.12 8.26 2.42
C ALA A 344 23.95 8.03 1.46
N LEU A 345 22.81 7.52 1.96
CA LEU A 345 21.60 7.34 1.16
C LEU A 345 21.10 8.66 0.58
N GLY A 346 21.03 9.74 1.39
CA GLY A 346 20.54 11.04 0.95
C GLY A 346 21.44 11.71 -0.11
N ALA A 347 22.76 11.48 -0.04
CA ALA A 347 23.73 11.98 -1.02
C ALA A 347 23.82 11.14 -2.30
N THR A 348 23.19 9.95 -2.33
CA THR A 348 23.27 9.04 -3.47
C THR A 348 22.61 9.63 -4.71
N PRO A 349 23.31 9.67 -5.85
CA PRO A 349 22.73 10.07 -7.13
C PRO A 349 21.48 9.23 -7.47
N ARG A 350 20.48 9.86 -8.10
CA ARG A 350 19.20 9.21 -8.41
C ARG A 350 19.33 7.86 -9.09
N ALA A 351 20.21 7.75 -10.09
CA ALA A 351 20.43 6.52 -10.84
C ALA A 351 20.99 5.36 -9.99
N GLU A 352 21.59 5.67 -8.84
CA GLU A 352 22.23 4.71 -7.95
C GLU A 352 21.39 4.41 -6.70
N ARG A 353 20.31 5.18 -6.45
CA ARG A 353 19.48 5.06 -5.24
C ARG A 353 18.93 3.65 -5.03
N ALA A 354 18.48 2.99 -6.09
CA ALA A 354 17.96 1.63 -6.00
C ALA A 354 19.03 0.63 -5.51
N ALA A 355 20.26 0.75 -6.02
CA ALA A 355 21.38 -0.09 -5.59
C ALA A 355 21.80 0.23 -4.14
N ALA A 356 21.85 1.51 -3.78
CA ALA A 356 22.15 1.93 -2.41
C ALA A 356 21.10 1.43 -1.41
N TRP A 357 19.82 1.44 -1.80
CA TRP A 357 18.75 0.83 -1.01
C TRP A 357 18.89 -0.67 -0.85
N ALA A 358 19.21 -1.38 -1.93
CA ALA A 358 19.43 -2.82 -1.85
C ALA A 358 20.60 -3.17 -0.91
N GLN A 359 21.65 -2.36 -0.93
CA GLN A 359 22.78 -2.52 -0.02
C GLN A 359 22.39 -2.23 1.43
N PHE A 360 21.71 -1.09 1.69
CA PHE A 360 21.19 -0.73 3.01
C PHE A 360 20.27 -1.81 3.57
N TRP A 361 19.35 -2.33 2.74
CA TRP A 361 18.46 -3.44 3.10
C TRP A 361 19.25 -4.64 3.60
N LYS A 362 20.25 -5.08 2.82
CA LYS A 362 21.07 -6.25 3.14
C LYS A 362 21.92 -6.07 4.41
N GLU A 363 22.40 -4.84 4.65
CA GLU A 363 23.25 -4.53 5.80
C GLU A 363 22.48 -4.44 7.11
N THR A 364 21.20 -4.07 7.03
CA THR A 364 20.36 -3.83 8.22
C THR A 364 19.35 -4.95 8.49
N ASP A 365 19.28 -5.95 7.62
CA ASP A 365 18.38 -7.08 7.76
C ASP A 365 18.89 -8.04 8.86
N PRO A 366 18.14 -8.20 9.97
CA PRO A 366 18.56 -9.07 11.06
C PRO A 366 18.43 -10.57 10.72
N VAL A 367 17.63 -10.93 9.71
CA VAL A 367 17.33 -12.33 9.34
C VAL A 367 17.48 -12.54 7.85
N SER A 368 18.71 -12.62 7.37
CA SER A 368 19.04 -12.76 5.94
C SER A 368 18.51 -14.03 5.25
N THR A 369 17.84 -14.93 5.97
CA THR A 369 17.24 -16.16 5.42
C THR A 369 15.79 -16.01 5.02
N THR A 370 15.14 -14.91 5.36
CA THR A 370 13.77 -14.57 4.96
C THR A 370 13.77 -13.55 3.83
N VAL A 371 12.64 -13.43 3.15
CA VAL A 371 12.46 -12.44 2.08
C VAL A 371 12.05 -11.08 2.67
N GLU A 372 11.47 -11.09 3.86
CA GLU A 372 11.03 -9.90 4.58
C GLU A 372 12.18 -9.33 5.41
N HIS A 373 12.19 -8.03 5.59
CA HIS A 373 13.10 -7.34 6.50
C HIS A 373 12.39 -7.13 7.84
N GLU A 374 12.53 -8.06 8.77
CA GLU A 374 11.80 -8.05 10.04
C GLU A 374 12.09 -6.80 10.86
N GLY A 375 13.33 -6.35 10.88
CA GLY A 375 13.71 -5.12 11.60
C GLY A 375 13.00 -3.88 11.11
N LEU A 376 12.88 -3.68 9.80
CA LEU A 376 12.11 -2.57 9.22
C LEU A 376 10.62 -2.71 9.47
N ARG A 377 10.07 -3.93 9.32
CA ARG A 377 8.65 -4.17 9.61
C ARG A 377 8.33 -3.79 11.06
N ASP A 378 9.07 -4.31 12.01
CA ASP A 378 8.85 -4.06 13.44
C ASP A 378 9.06 -2.57 13.79
N TYR A 379 10.02 -1.91 13.16
CA TYR A 379 10.27 -0.49 13.32
C TYR A 379 9.08 0.36 12.85
N PHE A 380 8.54 0.09 11.67
CA PHE A 380 7.40 0.83 11.15
C PHE A 380 6.09 0.50 11.89
N ASP A 381 5.92 -0.73 12.36
CA ASP A 381 4.81 -1.10 13.25
C ASP A 381 4.86 -0.30 14.56
N ARG A 382 6.07 -0.03 15.08
CA ARG A 382 6.26 0.88 16.22
C ARG A 382 5.90 2.33 15.87
N ILE A 383 6.22 2.82 14.68
CA ILE A 383 5.78 4.16 14.23
C ILE A 383 4.25 4.23 14.18
N ALA A 384 3.59 3.25 13.57
CA ALA A 384 2.13 3.20 13.51
C ALA A 384 1.49 3.13 14.91
N SER A 385 2.09 2.35 15.82
CA SER A 385 1.64 2.26 17.23
C SER A 385 1.86 3.56 17.99
N ALA A 386 3.00 4.23 17.80
CA ALA A 386 3.28 5.53 18.41
C ALA A 386 2.27 6.58 17.96
N ASN A 387 1.91 6.60 16.68
CA ASN A 387 0.90 7.52 16.15
C ASN A 387 -0.47 7.31 16.81
N ARG A 388 -0.88 6.07 17.04
CA ARG A 388 -2.13 5.78 17.78
C ARG A 388 -2.06 6.14 19.26
N ARG A 389 -0.95 5.78 19.93
CA ARG A 389 -0.81 5.93 21.38
C ARG A 389 -0.60 7.38 21.83
N PHE A 390 0.06 8.19 21.02
CA PHE A 390 0.48 9.55 21.37
C PHE A 390 -0.15 10.64 20.49
N ALA A 391 -1.30 10.35 19.86
CA ALA A 391 -2.00 11.23 18.93
C ALA A 391 -2.44 12.58 19.53
N GLY A 392 -2.58 12.67 20.86
CA GLY A 392 -3.14 13.85 21.55
C GLY A 392 -2.15 15.02 21.78
N GLU A 393 -0.90 14.93 21.33
CA GLU A 393 0.14 15.90 21.66
C GLU A 393 0.33 17.03 20.61
N GLY A 394 -0.59 17.14 19.64
CA GLY A 394 -0.59 18.23 18.64
C GLY A 394 0.39 18.07 17.47
N VAL A 395 1.12 16.95 17.43
CA VAL A 395 1.98 16.50 16.34
C VAL A 395 1.75 15.02 16.11
N ASP A 396 2.28 14.46 15.03
CA ASP A 396 2.27 13.02 14.81
C ASP A 396 2.87 12.30 16.01
N GLY A 397 2.22 11.24 16.50
CA GLY A 397 2.60 10.58 17.75
C GLY A 397 4.05 10.11 17.79
N TRP A 398 4.60 9.66 16.65
CA TRP A 398 6.00 9.24 16.53
C TRP A 398 7.02 10.40 16.65
N LEU A 399 6.56 11.66 16.51
CA LEU A 399 7.36 12.87 16.66
C LEU A 399 7.38 13.41 18.10
N THR A 400 6.49 12.92 18.96
CA THR A 400 6.47 13.32 20.37
C THR A 400 7.68 12.72 21.11
N ASP A 401 8.00 13.24 22.27
CA ASP A 401 9.13 12.71 23.06
C ASP A 401 8.88 11.26 23.49
N ARG A 402 7.64 10.91 23.86
CA ARG A 402 7.28 9.51 24.13
C ARG A 402 7.33 8.65 22.87
N GLY A 403 6.88 9.19 21.75
CA GLY A 403 6.88 8.49 20.47
C GLY A 403 8.29 8.20 19.96
N LYS A 404 9.21 9.17 20.03
CA LYS A 404 10.61 8.95 19.60
C LYS A 404 11.28 7.83 20.37
N VAL A 405 11.07 7.80 21.70
CA VAL A 405 11.61 6.75 22.56
C VAL A 405 10.97 5.40 22.24
N TYR A 406 9.64 5.36 22.12
CA TYR A 406 8.91 4.12 21.79
C TYR A 406 9.30 3.55 20.41
N VAL A 407 9.49 4.39 19.42
CA VAL A 407 9.91 3.96 18.08
C VAL A 407 11.34 3.40 18.09
N ALA A 408 12.23 4.06 18.82
CA ALA A 408 13.64 3.68 18.91
C ALA A 408 13.87 2.41 19.71
N LEU A 409 13.32 2.35 20.93
CA LEU A 409 13.63 1.30 21.93
C LEU A 409 12.52 0.26 22.08
N GLY A 410 11.35 0.49 21.48
CA GLY A 410 10.18 -0.39 21.65
C GLY A 410 9.31 -0.02 22.85
N ALA A 411 8.47 -0.96 23.29
CA ALA A 411 7.66 -0.77 24.48
C ALA A 411 8.53 -0.86 25.73
N PRO A 412 8.36 0.05 26.73
CA PRO A 412 9.09 -0.05 27.98
C PRO A 412 8.65 -1.28 28.77
N ASP A 413 9.57 -1.88 29.53
CA ASP A 413 9.28 -3.01 30.43
C ASP A 413 8.35 -2.59 31.57
N ARG A 414 8.53 -1.35 32.09
CA ARG A 414 7.70 -0.77 33.12
C ARG A 414 7.41 0.69 32.87
N VAL A 415 6.19 1.11 33.23
CA VAL A 415 5.77 2.52 33.26
C VAL A 415 5.25 2.82 34.65
N LEU A 416 5.91 3.75 35.36
CA LEU A 416 5.49 4.26 36.64
C LEU A 416 4.99 5.69 36.47
N VAL A 417 3.77 5.97 36.94
CA VAL A 417 3.17 7.30 36.90
C VAL A 417 3.20 7.91 38.29
N GLN A 418 3.73 9.12 38.42
CA GLN A 418 3.79 9.87 39.67
C GLN A 418 3.01 11.18 39.52
N ASP A 419 2.01 11.33 40.38
CA ASP A 419 1.28 12.58 40.54
C ASP A 419 1.89 13.38 41.70
N ASP A 420 2.59 14.47 41.41
CA ASP A 420 3.13 15.33 42.45
C ASP A 420 2.09 16.42 42.83
N ARG A 421 1.26 16.09 43.81
CA ARG A 421 0.22 17.00 44.34
C ARG A 421 0.75 17.91 45.45
N ARG A 422 2.03 17.77 45.87
CA ARG A 422 2.56 18.45 47.09
C ARG A 422 3.01 19.88 46.88
N THR A 423 3.29 20.31 45.65
CA THR A 423 3.87 21.63 45.38
C THR A 423 2.88 22.64 44.78
N GLY A 424 1.57 22.33 44.76
CA GLY A 424 0.59 23.23 44.15
C GLY A 424 0.64 23.32 42.62
N MET A 425 1.68 22.81 42.02
CA MET A 425 1.77 22.56 40.58
C MET A 425 1.32 21.12 40.30
N ARG A 426 0.31 20.96 39.43
CA ARG A 426 -0.16 19.64 38.99
C ARG A 426 0.81 19.10 37.92
N ALA A 427 2.05 18.77 38.27
CA ALA A 427 2.97 18.11 37.37
C ALA A 427 2.79 16.59 37.49
N THR A 428 2.44 15.94 36.41
CA THR A 428 2.44 14.48 36.32
C THR A 428 3.72 14.05 35.64
N SER A 429 4.41 13.05 36.20
CA SER A 429 5.59 12.48 35.56
C SER A 429 5.39 10.99 35.26
N GLN A 430 6.05 10.50 34.23
CA GLN A 430 6.14 9.08 33.87
C GLN A 430 7.60 8.66 33.86
N LEU A 431 7.90 7.55 34.55
CA LEU A 431 9.18 6.89 34.46
C LEU A 431 9.02 5.63 33.60
N TRP A 432 9.76 5.55 32.50
CA TRP A 432 9.86 4.39 31.64
C TRP A 432 11.16 3.65 31.89
N GLU A 433 11.10 2.36 32.15
CA GLU A 433 12.26 1.49 32.38
C GLU A 433 12.43 0.54 31.19
N TYR A 434 13.68 0.42 30.74
CA TYR A 434 14.11 -0.48 29.67
C TYR A 434 15.26 -1.35 30.20
N GLU A 435 14.96 -2.61 30.51
CA GLU A 435 15.93 -3.54 31.12
C GLU A 435 17.04 -3.92 30.12
N ASP A 436 16.69 -4.16 28.85
CA ASP A 436 17.66 -4.53 27.80
C ASP A 436 18.70 -3.43 27.52
N TYR A 437 18.34 -2.18 27.75
CA TYR A 437 19.24 -1.03 27.53
C TYR A 437 19.82 -0.47 28.83
N ASP A 438 19.45 -1.00 30.00
CA ASP A 438 19.79 -0.49 31.32
C ASP A 438 19.56 1.05 31.41
N VAL A 439 18.35 1.50 31.01
CA VAL A 439 18.03 2.92 30.99
C VAL A 439 16.66 3.20 31.62
N ARG A 440 16.59 4.35 32.31
CA ARG A 440 15.36 4.89 32.92
C ARG A 440 15.12 6.29 32.41
N LEU A 441 13.95 6.50 31.77
CA LEU A 441 13.61 7.74 31.11
C LEU A 441 12.42 8.41 31.80
N VAL A 442 12.59 9.65 32.21
CA VAL A 442 11.57 10.44 32.89
C VAL A 442 10.94 11.44 31.93
N PHE A 443 9.62 11.35 31.81
CA PHE A 443 8.80 12.31 31.07
C PHE A 443 8.00 13.15 32.05
N VAL A 444 7.88 14.46 31.80
CA VAL A 444 7.05 15.38 32.55
C VAL A 444 5.96 15.95 31.65
N SER A 445 4.73 16.01 32.20
CA SER A 445 3.60 16.58 31.47
C SER A 445 3.63 18.10 31.56
N ASP A 446 3.50 18.76 30.40
CA ASP A 446 3.19 20.18 30.33
C ASP A 446 1.65 20.32 30.41
N LEU A 447 1.16 20.70 31.58
CA LEU A 447 -0.28 20.76 31.89
C LEU A 447 -1.07 21.74 31.03
N ASP A 448 -0.41 22.78 30.49
CA ASP A 448 -1.08 23.79 29.69
C ASP A 448 -1.39 23.31 28.27
N PHE A 449 -0.64 22.29 27.78
CA PHE A 449 -0.73 21.84 26.38
C PHE A 449 -0.91 20.33 26.19
N GLY A 450 -1.00 19.56 27.29
CA GLY A 450 -1.14 18.09 27.23
C GLY A 450 0.05 17.35 26.61
N ARG A 451 1.21 18.01 26.49
CA ARG A 451 2.45 17.46 25.92
C ARG A 451 3.31 16.84 27.01
N TRP A 452 3.95 15.74 26.64
CA TRP A 452 4.94 15.10 27.49
C TRP A 452 6.33 15.40 26.98
N ARG A 453 7.21 15.87 27.87
CA ARG A 453 8.58 16.21 27.55
C ARG A 453 9.54 15.28 28.28
N LEU A 454 10.54 14.78 27.54
CA LEU A 454 11.66 14.07 28.13
C LEU A 454 12.52 15.06 28.93
N THR A 455 12.91 14.69 30.14
CA THR A 455 13.79 15.55 30.93
C THR A 455 15.19 15.64 30.30
N PRO A 456 15.93 16.75 30.47
CA PRO A 456 17.26 16.90 29.87
C PRO A 456 18.26 15.79 30.22
N GLY A 457 18.21 15.27 31.45
CA GLY A 457 19.03 14.12 31.86
C GLY A 457 18.65 12.87 31.09
N SER A 458 17.34 12.57 31.02
CA SER A 458 16.84 11.41 30.27
C SER A 458 17.03 11.53 28.77
N GLU A 459 17.19 12.74 28.21
CA GLU A 459 17.50 12.89 26.80
C GLU A 459 18.92 12.41 26.46
N LEU A 460 19.88 12.68 27.33
CA LEU A 460 21.25 12.16 27.19
C LEU A 460 21.30 10.63 27.33
N ASP A 461 20.57 10.10 28.29
CA ASP A 461 20.47 8.64 28.51
C ASP A 461 19.81 7.95 27.32
N PHE A 462 18.77 8.57 26.75
CA PHE A 462 18.10 8.09 25.53
C PHE A 462 19.04 8.05 24.32
N GLU A 463 19.80 9.12 24.07
CA GLU A 463 20.75 9.15 22.95
C GLU A 463 21.80 8.04 23.05
N GLN A 464 22.29 7.74 24.26
CA GLN A 464 23.20 6.64 24.49
C GLN A 464 22.53 5.26 24.25
N ALA A 465 21.30 5.11 24.70
CA ALA A 465 20.52 3.88 24.46
C ALA A 465 20.20 3.71 22.96
N LEU A 466 19.86 4.78 22.25
CA LEU A 466 19.64 4.78 20.81
C LEU A 466 20.88 4.33 20.03
N GLN A 467 22.09 4.79 20.43
CA GLN A 467 23.32 4.33 19.81
C GLN A 467 23.54 2.82 20.01
N ARG A 468 23.26 2.31 21.20
CA ARG A 468 23.33 0.86 21.49
C ARG A 468 22.31 0.07 20.66
N ALA A 469 21.07 0.55 20.57
CA ALA A 469 20.01 -0.10 19.80
C ALA A 469 20.30 -0.20 18.30
N ARG A 470 21.10 0.74 17.74
CA ARG A 470 21.52 0.71 16.33
C ARG A 470 22.67 -0.25 16.03
N LEU A 471 23.35 -0.76 17.06
CA LEU A 471 24.47 -1.68 16.93
C LEU A 471 24.03 -3.16 17.03
N HIS A 472 22.82 -3.40 17.45
CA HIS A 472 22.17 -4.70 17.56
C HIS A 472 21.08 -4.87 16.51
#